data_e5a1bc7fa7134a09e389ca5bd53ddd22
#
_entry.id   e5a1bc7fa7134a09e389ca5bd53ddd22
#
_cell.length_a   1.000
_cell.length_b   1.000
_cell.length_c   1.000
_cell.angle_alpha   90.00
_cell.angle_beta   90.00
_cell.angle_gamma   90.00
#
_symmetry.space_group_name_H-M   'P 1'
#
loop_
_entity.id
_entity.type
_entity.pdbx_description
1 polymer ?
#
loop_
_entity_poly.entity_id
_entity_poly.type
_entity_poly.pdbx_seq_one_letter_code
_entity_poly.pdbx_strand_id
1 'polypeptide(L)'
;MGNNRFDLLSLGEILLRLSPPDNERIVSGETFQKQVGGAELNVVSGVSILGLRTGVVSKLPDNALGIYAKDKVRFCGVSDDFLVYDDSQDARLGIYYYENGAYPRKPGVVYDRRHTSFDKISLEELPKEMFQSTRCFHTSGITLALSENIRRTAIEMIKRFKENGTLISFDVNFRGNLWTGPEAKACIEEILPYVDIFFCSEETARLTFLKEGDAKRIMKSFTQEYPISVVASTQRIVHSPKKHTFGSVIYSAKEDCYYEEEPYRNIEVVDRIGSGDAYVSG
;
A
#
# COMPACT_ATOMS: atom_id res chain seq x y z
N MET A 1 9.96 -10.95 25.65
CA MET A 1 9.80 -10.31 24.34
C MET A 1 9.95 -11.42 23.32
N GLY A 2 8.87 -11.73 22.56
CA GLY A 2 8.90 -12.78 21.54
C GLY A 2 9.99 -12.46 20.51
N ASN A 3 10.70 -13.51 20.08
CA ASN A 3 11.76 -13.39 19.09
C ASN A 3 11.10 -13.27 17.69
N ASN A 4 10.42 -12.14 17.43
CA ASN A 4 9.75 -11.91 16.16
C ASN A 4 10.80 -11.91 15.03
N ARG A 5 10.57 -12.72 14.02
CA ARG A 5 11.45 -12.86 12.85
C ARG A 5 11.45 -11.59 12.00
N PHE A 6 10.31 -10.90 11.92
CA PHE A 6 10.11 -9.69 11.14
C PHE A 6 9.69 -8.51 12.02
N ASP A 7 10.09 -7.34 11.62
CA ASP A 7 9.62 -6.08 12.19
C ASP A 7 8.33 -5.65 11.49
N LEU A 8 8.23 -5.88 10.15
CA LEU A 8 7.04 -5.65 9.36
C LEU A 8 6.79 -6.77 8.34
N LEU A 9 5.56 -7.28 8.30
CA LEU A 9 5.02 -8.05 7.17
C LEU A 9 3.93 -7.26 6.48
N SER A 10 3.80 -7.41 5.16
CA SER A 10 2.67 -6.85 4.43
C SER A 10 1.94 -7.88 3.58
N LEU A 11 0.64 -7.65 3.34
CA LEU A 11 -0.15 -8.38 2.34
C LEU A 11 -0.50 -7.43 1.21
N GLY A 12 -0.09 -7.76 -0.02
CA GLY A 12 -0.45 -6.95 -1.18
C GLY A 12 -0.09 -7.59 -2.51
N GLU A 13 -0.70 -7.07 -3.57
CA GLU A 13 -0.42 -7.51 -4.94
C GLU A 13 0.89 -6.92 -5.45
N ILE A 14 1.74 -7.81 -5.97
CA ILE A 14 2.96 -7.43 -6.68
C ILE A 14 2.65 -7.32 -8.17
N LEU A 15 2.95 -6.17 -8.76
CA LEU A 15 2.59 -5.84 -10.14
C LEU A 15 3.84 -5.60 -10.99
N LEU A 16 3.74 -5.95 -12.26
CA LEU A 16 4.70 -5.48 -13.26
C LEU A 16 4.30 -4.08 -13.73
N ARG A 17 5.20 -3.10 -13.57
CA ARG A 17 5.08 -1.77 -14.16
C ARG A 17 5.81 -1.75 -15.49
N LEU A 18 5.12 -1.30 -16.54
CA LEU A 18 5.66 -1.03 -17.85
C LEU A 18 5.51 0.47 -18.16
N SER A 19 6.62 1.15 -18.38
CA SER A 19 6.63 2.58 -18.68
C SER A 19 7.41 2.84 -19.95
N PRO A 20 6.90 3.63 -20.90
CA PRO A 20 7.73 4.14 -21.98
C PRO A 20 8.90 4.93 -21.39
N PRO A 21 10.05 4.99 -22.07
CA PRO A 21 11.17 5.79 -21.62
C PRO A 21 10.82 7.29 -21.62
N ASP A 22 11.46 8.03 -20.75
CA ASP A 22 11.36 9.49 -20.61
C ASP A 22 9.90 9.99 -20.50
N ASN A 23 9.46 10.78 -21.46
CA ASN A 23 8.10 11.33 -21.55
C ASN A 23 7.35 10.83 -22.79
N GLU A 24 7.78 9.71 -23.37
CA GLU A 24 7.05 9.09 -24.47
C GLU A 24 5.64 8.68 -24.06
N ARG A 25 4.76 8.64 -25.04
CA ARG A 25 3.38 8.21 -24.86
C ARG A 25 3.26 6.71 -25.13
N ILE A 26 2.38 6.04 -24.38
CA ILE A 26 2.05 4.62 -24.63
C ILE A 26 1.61 4.39 -26.09
N VAL A 27 0.86 5.34 -26.66
CA VAL A 27 0.31 5.22 -28.03
C VAL A 27 1.34 5.41 -29.16
N SER A 28 2.54 5.87 -28.87
CA SER A 28 3.57 6.17 -29.87
C SER A 28 4.95 5.55 -29.56
N GLY A 29 5.18 5.10 -28.33
CA GLY A 29 6.41 4.43 -27.96
C GLY A 29 6.40 2.97 -28.40
N GLU A 30 7.57 2.44 -28.78
CA GLU A 30 7.74 1.04 -29.22
C GLU A 30 8.41 0.17 -28.14
N THR A 31 8.94 0.79 -27.08
CA THR A 31 9.68 0.11 -26.00
C THR A 31 9.12 0.44 -24.64
N PHE A 32 9.29 -0.49 -23.69
CA PHE A 32 8.91 -0.31 -22.29
C PHE A 32 10.07 -0.69 -21.36
N GLN A 33 10.31 0.14 -20.39
CA GLN A 33 11.10 -0.20 -19.22
C GLN A 33 10.22 -0.98 -18.23
N LYS A 34 10.70 -2.13 -17.76
CA LYS A 34 9.98 -2.94 -16.78
C LYS A 34 10.50 -2.71 -15.36
N GLN A 35 9.58 -2.56 -14.43
CA GLN A 35 9.84 -2.46 -12.98
C GLN A 35 8.81 -3.30 -12.24
N VAL A 36 9.06 -3.58 -10.97
CA VAL A 36 8.07 -4.19 -10.08
C VAL A 36 7.54 -3.12 -9.15
N GLY A 37 6.25 -3.16 -8.89
CA GLY A 37 5.56 -2.25 -7.96
C GLY A 37 4.48 -2.98 -7.18
N GLY A 38 3.83 -2.26 -6.31
CA GLY A 38 2.79 -2.70 -5.39
C GLY A 38 2.85 -1.82 -4.17
N ALA A 39 1.74 -1.29 -3.69
CA ALA A 39 1.75 -0.34 -2.58
C ALA A 39 2.42 -0.95 -1.34
N GLU A 40 1.99 -2.13 -0.97
CA GLU A 40 2.50 -2.84 0.21
C GLU A 40 3.95 -3.30 0.04
N LEU A 41 4.34 -3.72 -1.19
CA LEU A 41 5.74 -4.03 -1.50
C LEU A 41 6.62 -2.77 -1.39
N ASN A 42 6.14 -1.62 -1.85
CA ASN A 42 6.86 -0.36 -1.73
C ASN A 42 7.08 0.00 -0.25
N VAL A 43 6.06 -0.18 0.61
CA VAL A 43 6.16 0.06 2.06
C VAL A 43 7.23 -0.84 2.68
N VAL A 44 7.14 -2.17 2.52
CA VAL A 44 8.13 -3.07 3.14
C VAL A 44 9.53 -2.91 2.54
N SER A 45 9.65 -2.49 1.28
CA SER A 45 10.94 -2.15 0.68
C SER A 45 11.56 -0.91 1.32
N GLY A 46 10.77 0.14 1.55
CA GLY A 46 11.23 1.34 2.25
C GLY A 46 11.68 1.04 3.68
N VAL A 47 10.89 0.27 4.42
CA VAL A 47 11.22 -0.18 5.79
C VAL A 47 12.50 -1.04 5.80
N SER A 48 12.71 -1.90 4.79
CA SER A 48 13.95 -2.69 4.64
C SER A 48 15.17 -1.80 4.41
N ILE A 49 15.04 -0.77 3.57
CA ILE A 49 16.11 0.22 3.33
C ILE A 49 16.48 0.96 4.62
N LEU A 50 15.52 1.19 5.52
CA LEU A 50 15.77 1.77 6.84
C LEU A 50 16.41 0.80 7.84
N GLY A 51 16.71 -0.44 7.43
CA GLY A 51 17.46 -1.42 8.21
C GLY A 51 16.63 -2.37 9.05
N LEU A 52 15.32 -2.41 8.88
CA LEU A 52 14.40 -3.31 9.56
C LEU A 52 14.16 -4.59 8.74
N ARG A 53 13.81 -5.68 9.42
CA ARG A 53 13.52 -6.97 8.79
C ARG A 53 12.10 -7.01 8.28
N THR A 54 11.93 -7.17 6.98
CA THR A 54 10.62 -7.14 6.33
C THR A 54 10.34 -8.36 5.50
N GLY A 55 9.07 -8.64 5.26
CA GLY A 55 8.62 -9.67 4.33
C GLY A 55 7.30 -9.27 3.67
N VAL A 56 7.00 -9.90 2.56
CA VAL A 56 5.76 -9.70 1.82
C VAL A 56 5.00 -11.02 1.66
N VAL A 57 3.70 -10.96 1.92
CA VAL A 57 2.74 -12.03 1.62
C VAL A 57 2.06 -11.69 0.30
N SER A 58 2.24 -12.56 -0.69
CA SER A 58 1.64 -12.38 -2.01
C SER A 58 1.57 -13.71 -2.76
N LYS A 59 0.83 -13.77 -3.86
CA LYS A 59 0.81 -14.92 -4.75
C LYS A 59 1.21 -14.53 -6.16
N LEU A 60 2.22 -15.22 -6.68
CA LEU A 60 2.82 -14.97 -7.99
C LEU A 60 2.54 -16.14 -8.94
N PRO A 61 2.48 -15.89 -10.26
CA PRO A 61 2.46 -17.00 -11.22
C PRO A 61 3.80 -17.77 -11.19
N ASP A 62 3.75 -19.09 -11.32
CA ASP A 62 4.95 -19.92 -11.44
C ASP A 62 5.49 -19.91 -12.89
N ASN A 63 6.01 -18.75 -13.28
CA ASN A 63 6.61 -18.51 -14.60
C ASN A 63 7.70 -17.45 -14.53
N ALA A 64 8.28 -17.10 -15.69
CA ALA A 64 9.38 -16.12 -15.78
C ALA A 64 9.04 -14.73 -15.22
N LEU A 65 7.77 -14.29 -15.25
CA LEU A 65 7.36 -13.02 -14.66
C LEU A 65 7.29 -13.09 -13.14
N GLY A 66 6.80 -14.20 -12.58
CA GLY A 66 6.81 -14.43 -11.13
C GLY A 66 8.24 -14.56 -10.59
N ILE A 67 9.16 -15.23 -11.32
CA ILE A 67 10.58 -15.28 -10.96
C ILE A 67 11.17 -13.87 -10.96
N TYR A 68 10.90 -13.07 -11.99
CA TYR A 68 11.37 -11.68 -12.04
C TYR A 68 10.85 -10.85 -10.86
N ALA A 69 9.56 -10.99 -10.51
CA ALA A 69 8.98 -10.30 -9.37
C ALA A 69 9.65 -10.70 -8.05
N LYS A 70 9.83 -12.02 -7.81
CA LYS A 70 10.55 -12.55 -6.65
C LYS A 70 11.97 -11.98 -6.52
N ASP A 71 12.72 -11.98 -7.63
CA ASP A 71 14.09 -11.46 -7.62
C ASP A 71 14.14 -9.97 -7.26
N LYS A 72 13.13 -9.19 -7.66
CA LYS A 72 13.02 -7.78 -7.27
C LYS A 72 12.63 -7.62 -5.80
N VAL A 73 11.78 -8.46 -5.25
CA VAL A 73 11.50 -8.51 -3.79
C VAL A 73 12.80 -8.71 -3.03
N ARG A 74 13.58 -9.71 -3.38
CA ARG A 74 14.90 -10.00 -2.76
C ARG A 74 15.91 -8.87 -2.96
N PHE A 75 15.94 -8.26 -4.14
CA PHE A 75 16.82 -7.11 -4.42
C PHE A 75 16.55 -5.92 -3.49
N CYS A 76 15.30 -5.72 -3.06
CA CYS A 76 14.92 -4.69 -2.08
C CYS A 76 15.20 -5.11 -0.62
N GLY A 77 15.80 -6.27 -0.37
CA GLY A 77 16.07 -6.78 0.97
C GLY A 77 14.82 -7.29 1.70
N VAL A 78 13.71 -7.49 1.00
CA VAL A 78 12.46 -8.01 1.54
C VAL A 78 12.48 -9.54 1.47
N SER A 79 12.07 -10.24 2.55
CA SER A 79 11.94 -11.70 2.56
C SER A 79 10.81 -12.16 1.64
N ASP A 80 11.08 -13.22 0.88
CA ASP A 80 10.14 -13.93 0.01
C ASP A 80 9.56 -15.20 0.64
N ASP A 81 9.72 -15.41 1.95
CA ASP A 81 9.33 -16.63 2.64
C ASP A 81 7.82 -16.93 2.60
N PHE A 82 7.00 -15.91 2.40
CA PHE A 82 5.54 -16.01 2.32
C PHE A 82 5.00 -15.68 0.93
N LEU A 83 5.84 -15.81 -0.10
CA LEU A 83 5.38 -15.84 -1.48
C LEU A 83 4.85 -17.23 -1.81
N VAL A 84 3.60 -17.30 -2.25
CA VAL A 84 2.97 -18.51 -2.80
C VAL A 84 2.95 -18.44 -4.31
N TYR A 85 2.85 -19.61 -4.96
CA TYR A 85 2.93 -19.70 -6.41
C TYR A 85 1.68 -20.33 -7.00
N ASP A 86 1.23 -19.79 -8.14
CA ASP A 86 0.12 -20.27 -8.93
C ASP A 86 0.70 -20.97 -10.17
N ASP A 87 0.52 -22.28 -10.27
CA ASP A 87 0.96 -23.15 -11.37
C ASP A 87 -0.17 -23.45 -12.38
N SER A 88 -1.34 -22.81 -12.21
CA SER A 88 -2.48 -23.01 -13.10
C SER A 88 -2.22 -22.45 -14.50
N GLN A 89 -2.95 -22.95 -15.52
CA GLN A 89 -2.78 -22.52 -16.90
C GLN A 89 -3.10 -21.03 -17.13
N ASP A 90 -3.94 -20.44 -16.30
CA ASP A 90 -4.35 -19.04 -16.34
C ASP A 90 -3.55 -18.17 -15.34
N ALA A 91 -2.46 -18.73 -14.77
CA ALA A 91 -1.59 -17.99 -13.84
C ALA A 91 -0.98 -16.76 -14.50
N ARG A 92 -1.21 -15.59 -13.89
CA ARG A 92 -0.74 -14.33 -14.44
C ARG A 92 -0.34 -13.32 -13.37
N LEU A 93 0.69 -12.55 -13.67
CA LEU A 93 1.05 -11.35 -12.91
C LEU A 93 0.18 -10.17 -13.39
N GLY A 94 -0.29 -9.36 -12.46
CA GLY A 94 -0.95 -8.11 -12.80
C GLY A 94 0.03 -7.11 -13.40
N ILE A 95 -0.42 -6.33 -14.38
CA ILE A 95 0.39 -5.35 -15.09
C ILE A 95 -0.28 -3.99 -15.02
N TYR A 96 0.53 -2.94 -14.90
CA TYR A 96 0.07 -1.60 -15.20
C TYR A 96 1.05 -0.87 -16.10
N TYR A 97 0.49 -0.11 -17.02
CA TYR A 97 1.23 0.75 -17.95
C TYR A 97 1.17 2.17 -17.39
N TYR A 98 2.34 2.78 -17.16
CA TYR A 98 2.43 4.12 -16.62
C TYR A 98 3.09 5.08 -17.59
N GLU A 99 2.37 6.14 -17.94
CA GLU A 99 2.83 7.21 -18.80
C GLU A 99 3.17 8.45 -17.98
N ASN A 100 4.41 8.92 -18.07
CA ASN A 100 4.84 10.13 -17.39
C ASN A 100 4.08 11.37 -17.88
N GLY A 101 3.75 12.28 -16.97
CA GLY A 101 3.18 13.58 -17.31
C GLY A 101 4.24 14.53 -17.85
N ALA A 102 3.86 15.31 -18.86
CA ALA A 102 4.63 16.45 -19.37
C ALA A 102 3.67 17.61 -19.59
N TYR A 103 3.88 18.74 -18.88
CA TYR A 103 2.94 19.88 -18.94
C TYR A 103 2.61 20.26 -20.40
N PRO A 104 1.32 20.47 -20.72
CA PRO A 104 0.12 20.42 -19.86
C PRO A 104 -0.49 19.02 -19.68
N ARG A 105 0.09 17.98 -20.26
CA ARG A 105 -0.42 16.61 -20.20
C ARG A 105 -0.23 16.00 -18.81
N LYS A 106 -1.32 15.49 -18.25
CA LYS A 106 -1.30 14.74 -16.98
C LYS A 106 -0.68 13.35 -17.20
N PRO A 107 -0.06 12.74 -16.16
CA PRO A 107 0.33 11.33 -16.21
C PRO A 107 -0.90 10.44 -16.38
N GLY A 108 -0.69 9.28 -17.04
CA GLY A 108 -1.74 8.29 -17.28
C GLY A 108 -1.35 6.92 -16.74
N VAL A 109 -2.36 6.13 -16.37
CA VAL A 109 -2.20 4.72 -15.97
C VAL A 109 -3.24 3.89 -16.68
N VAL A 110 -2.81 2.77 -17.25
CA VAL A 110 -3.69 1.71 -17.78
C VAL A 110 -3.43 0.45 -16.97
N TYR A 111 -4.49 -0.14 -16.40
CA TYR A 111 -4.37 -1.36 -15.61
C TYR A 111 -4.82 -2.59 -16.40
N ASP A 112 -4.01 -3.62 -16.36
CA ASP A 112 -4.32 -5.00 -16.74
C ASP A 112 -4.05 -5.92 -15.54
N ARG A 113 -4.95 -5.88 -14.53
CA ARG A 113 -4.78 -6.53 -13.23
C ARG A 113 -6.02 -7.29 -12.73
N ARG A 114 -6.89 -7.75 -13.64
CA ARG A 114 -8.04 -8.59 -13.26
C ARG A 114 -7.66 -10.05 -13.31
N HIS A 115 -8.21 -10.85 -12.39
CA HIS A 115 -8.02 -12.31 -12.34
C HIS A 115 -6.54 -12.70 -12.34
N THR A 116 -5.75 -12.01 -11.52
CA THR A 116 -4.32 -12.33 -11.35
C THR A 116 -4.14 -13.52 -10.40
N SER A 117 -2.95 -14.08 -10.36
CA SER A 117 -2.62 -15.13 -9.38
C SER A 117 -2.85 -14.67 -7.95
N PHE A 118 -2.66 -13.39 -7.64
CA PHE A 118 -2.93 -12.83 -6.32
C PHE A 118 -4.40 -12.95 -5.91
N ASP A 119 -5.35 -12.82 -6.85
CA ASP A 119 -6.77 -13.02 -6.57
C ASP A 119 -7.12 -14.41 -6.02
N LYS A 120 -6.25 -15.40 -6.24
CA LYS A 120 -6.42 -16.79 -5.83
C LYS A 120 -5.75 -17.13 -4.50
N ILE A 121 -5.09 -16.17 -3.82
CA ILE A 121 -4.44 -16.44 -2.53
C ILE A 121 -5.46 -16.87 -1.49
N SER A 122 -5.09 -17.88 -0.70
CA SER A 122 -5.91 -18.36 0.40
C SER A 122 -5.08 -18.54 1.67
N LEU A 123 -5.76 -18.53 2.83
CA LEU A 123 -5.12 -18.71 4.13
C LEU A 123 -4.54 -20.12 4.33
N GLU A 124 -5.11 -21.11 3.64
CA GLU A 124 -4.67 -22.48 3.72
C GLU A 124 -3.28 -22.70 3.10
N GLU A 125 -2.86 -21.81 2.21
CA GLU A 125 -1.54 -21.83 1.57
C GLU A 125 -0.44 -21.22 2.47
N LEU A 126 -0.82 -20.55 3.55
CA LEU A 126 0.09 -19.80 4.42
C LEU A 126 0.37 -20.57 5.72
N PRO A 127 1.63 -20.64 6.17
CA PRO A 127 1.98 -21.33 7.41
C PRO A 127 1.40 -20.60 8.62
N LYS A 128 0.83 -21.35 9.57
CA LYS A 128 0.19 -20.79 10.76
C LYS A 128 1.16 -19.98 11.64
N GLU A 129 2.44 -20.34 11.62
CA GLU A 129 3.52 -19.68 12.36
C GLU A 129 3.74 -18.24 11.89
N MET A 130 3.32 -17.91 10.67
CA MET A 130 3.40 -16.55 10.13
C MET A 130 2.70 -15.53 11.04
N PHE A 131 1.55 -15.88 11.62
CA PHE A 131 0.76 -14.98 12.47
C PHE A 131 1.43 -14.61 13.80
N GLN A 132 2.53 -15.28 14.16
CA GLN A 132 3.33 -15.01 15.35
C GLN A 132 4.74 -14.50 15.00
N SER A 133 5.02 -14.27 13.74
CA SER A 133 6.40 -14.01 13.25
C SER A 133 6.74 -12.52 13.11
N THR A 134 5.79 -11.60 13.27
CA THR A 134 6.01 -10.17 13.02
C THR A 134 5.53 -9.29 14.17
N ARG A 135 6.16 -8.12 14.32
CA ARG A 135 5.74 -7.07 15.26
C ARG A 135 4.60 -6.23 14.71
N CYS A 136 4.61 -6.00 13.40
CA CYS A 136 3.60 -5.19 12.71
C CYS A 136 3.16 -5.88 11.41
N PHE A 137 1.88 -5.81 11.10
CA PHE A 137 1.30 -6.26 9.84
C PHE A 137 0.68 -5.07 9.12
N HIS A 138 1.02 -4.90 7.83
CA HIS A 138 0.53 -3.79 7.00
C HIS A 138 -0.25 -4.28 5.79
N THR A 139 -1.34 -3.61 5.50
CA THR A 139 -2.07 -3.73 4.22
C THR A 139 -2.77 -2.43 3.89
N SER A 140 -3.40 -2.34 2.72
CA SER A 140 -4.04 -1.10 2.28
C SER A 140 -5.45 -1.32 1.73
N GLY A 141 -6.16 -0.21 1.55
CA GLY A 141 -7.47 -0.19 0.89
C GLY A 141 -7.41 -0.65 -0.57
N ILE A 142 -6.24 -0.58 -1.23
CA ILE A 142 -6.08 -1.17 -2.56
C ILE A 142 -6.30 -2.68 -2.49
N THR A 143 -5.64 -3.37 -1.58
CA THR A 143 -5.76 -4.82 -1.40
C THR A 143 -7.20 -5.22 -1.09
N LEU A 144 -7.88 -4.51 -0.18
CA LEU A 144 -9.29 -4.78 0.15
C LEU A 144 -10.25 -4.57 -1.03
N ALA A 145 -9.88 -3.72 -2.00
CA ALA A 145 -10.73 -3.36 -3.13
C ALA A 145 -10.61 -4.28 -4.34
N LEU A 146 -9.60 -5.18 -4.40
CA LEU A 146 -9.29 -5.96 -5.59
C LEU A 146 -10.36 -6.99 -5.94
N SER A 147 -10.75 -7.81 -4.99
CA SER A 147 -11.78 -8.83 -5.14
C SER A 147 -12.38 -9.22 -3.80
N GLU A 148 -13.53 -9.89 -3.82
CA GLU A 148 -14.18 -10.39 -2.61
C GLU A 148 -13.32 -11.45 -1.89
N ASN A 149 -12.63 -12.33 -2.64
CA ASN A 149 -11.72 -13.32 -2.05
C ASN A 149 -10.57 -12.65 -1.29
N ILE A 150 -9.92 -11.69 -1.92
CA ILE A 150 -8.80 -10.95 -1.29
C ILE A 150 -9.29 -10.16 -0.08
N ARG A 151 -10.43 -9.50 -0.18
CA ARG A 151 -11.03 -8.75 0.94
C ARG A 151 -11.24 -9.65 2.15
N ARG A 152 -11.90 -10.80 1.96
CA ARG A 152 -12.13 -11.78 3.03
C ARG A 152 -10.83 -12.30 3.62
N THR A 153 -9.86 -12.66 2.77
CA THR A 153 -8.55 -13.14 3.19
C THR A 153 -7.79 -12.07 4.00
N ALA A 154 -7.76 -10.83 3.53
CA ALA A 154 -7.09 -9.72 4.22
C ALA A 154 -7.73 -9.40 5.58
N ILE A 155 -9.06 -9.34 5.66
CA ILE A 155 -9.78 -9.10 6.91
C ILE A 155 -9.48 -10.21 7.93
N GLU A 156 -9.52 -11.47 7.50
CA GLU A 156 -9.19 -12.61 8.37
C GLU A 156 -7.72 -12.57 8.83
N MET A 157 -6.79 -12.20 7.95
CA MET A 157 -5.38 -12.03 8.33
C MET A 157 -5.21 -10.92 9.38
N ILE A 158 -5.86 -9.77 9.19
CA ILE A 158 -5.85 -8.66 10.18
C ILE A 158 -6.31 -9.17 11.55
N LYS A 159 -7.44 -9.89 11.61
CA LYS A 159 -7.98 -10.45 12.85
C LYS A 159 -7.00 -11.40 13.52
N ARG A 160 -6.45 -12.38 12.77
CA ARG A 160 -5.48 -13.36 13.31
C ARG A 160 -4.18 -12.73 13.78
N PHE A 161 -3.62 -11.76 13.04
CA PHE A 161 -2.46 -11.03 13.51
C PHE A 161 -2.75 -10.27 14.80
N LYS A 162 -3.91 -9.59 14.88
CA LYS A 162 -4.32 -8.85 16.07
C LYS A 162 -4.49 -9.76 17.29
N GLU A 163 -5.11 -10.94 17.13
CA GLU A 163 -5.26 -11.96 18.17
C GLU A 163 -3.92 -12.44 18.74
N ASN A 164 -2.86 -12.43 17.92
CA ASN A 164 -1.50 -12.77 18.32
C ASN A 164 -0.69 -11.58 18.85
N GLY A 165 -1.33 -10.42 19.08
CA GLY A 165 -0.69 -9.23 19.66
C GLY A 165 0.17 -8.43 18.68
N THR A 166 0.00 -8.65 17.38
CA THR A 166 0.68 -7.89 16.32
C THR A 166 0.01 -6.52 16.14
N LEU A 167 0.81 -5.47 15.98
CA LEU A 167 0.30 -4.14 15.60
C LEU A 167 -0.22 -4.18 14.16
N ILE A 168 -1.37 -3.55 13.94
CA ILE A 168 -1.97 -3.45 12.60
C ILE A 168 -1.79 -2.04 12.06
N SER A 169 -1.11 -1.94 10.93
CA SER A 169 -0.92 -0.72 10.14
C SER A 169 -1.79 -0.77 8.89
N PHE A 170 -2.56 0.28 8.64
CA PHE A 170 -3.47 0.34 7.49
C PHE A 170 -3.42 1.69 6.79
N ASP A 171 -3.21 1.66 5.46
CA ASP A 171 -3.32 2.85 4.59
C ASP A 171 -4.62 2.78 3.79
N VAL A 172 -5.50 3.77 3.95
CA VAL A 172 -6.75 3.85 3.18
C VAL A 172 -6.49 3.80 1.68
N ASN A 173 -5.44 4.45 1.21
CA ASN A 173 -4.94 4.41 -0.17
C ASN A 173 -6.06 4.35 -1.22
N PHE A 174 -7.06 5.22 -1.06
CA PHE A 174 -8.31 5.18 -1.84
C PHE A 174 -8.08 5.27 -3.33
N ARG A 175 -8.77 4.42 -4.08
CA ARG A 175 -8.72 4.36 -5.54
C ARG A 175 -10.13 4.32 -6.12
N GLY A 176 -10.63 5.45 -6.61
CA GLY A 176 -11.98 5.57 -7.16
C GLY A 176 -12.27 4.73 -8.41
N ASN A 177 -11.24 4.12 -9.02
CA ASN A 177 -11.40 3.14 -10.10
C ASN A 177 -11.58 1.70 -9.63
N LEU A 178 -11.42 1.43 -8.34
CA LEU A 178 -11.63 0.10 -7.74
C LEU A 178 -12.96 0.01 -6.99
N TRP A 179 -13.35 1.04 -6.27
CA TRP A 179 -14.58 1.10 -5.49
C TRP A 179 -15.06 2.53 -5.28
N THR A 180 -16.31 2.68 -4.85
CA THR A 180 -16.90 3.97 -4.47
C THR A 180 -16.55 4.34 -3.02
N GLY A 181 -16.73 5.60 -2.65
CA GLY A 181 -16.54 6.06 -1.25
C GLY A 181 -17.37 5.27 -0.24
N PRO A 182 -18.69 5.06 -0.46
CA PRO A 182 -19.53 4.25 0.44
C PRO A 182 -19.08 2.78 0.56
N GLU A 183 -18.67 2.13 -0.53
CA GLU A 183 -18.15 0.76 -0.49
C GLU A 183 -16.84 0.71 0.30
N ALA A 184 -15.93 1.65 0.07
CA ALA A 184 -14.69 1.77 0.83
C ALA A 184 -14.97 1.98 2.32
N LYS A 185 -15.88 2.89 2.68
CA LYS A 185 -16.29 3.15 4.06
C LYS A 185 -16.77 1.88 4.73
N ALA A 186 -17.77 1.20 4.16
CA ALA A 186 -18.36 0.00 4.75
C ALA A 186 -17.32 -1.10 5.02
N CYS A 187 -16.40 -1.31 4.06
CA CYS A 187 -15.36 -2.30 4.21
C CYS A 187 -14.29 -1.90 5.24
N ILE A 188 -13.83 -0.65 5.21
CA ILE A 188 -12.76 -0.19 6.09
C ILE A 188 -13.26 -0.08 7.54
N GLU A 189 -14.49 0.38 7.77
CA GLU A 189 -15.08 0.45 9.12
C GLU A 189 -15.14 -0.93 9.79
N GLU A 190 -15.23 -2.04 9.04
CA GLU A 190 -15.15 -3.40 9.60
C GLU A 190 -13.80 -3.70 10.26
N ILE A 191 -12.70 -3.14 9.71
CA ILE A 191 -11.36 -3.42 10.19
C ILE A 191 -10.81 -2.38 11.16
N LEU A 192 -11.36 -1.16 11.21
CA LEU A 192 -10.87 -0.09 12.09
C LEU A 192 -10.80 -0.47 13.58
N PRO A 193 -11.66 -1.34 14.15
CA PRO A 193 -11.52 -1.84 15.51
C PRO A 193 -10.22 -2.61 15.78
N TYR A 194 -9.52 -3.07 14.75
CA TYR A 194 -8.26 -3.82 14.86
C TYR A 194 -7.03 -2.99 14.56
N VAL A 195 -7.20 -1.79 13.96
CA VAL A 195 -6.09 -0.95 13.45
C VAL A 195 -5.45 -0.15 14.59
N ASP A 196 -4.12 -0.16 14.64
CA ASP A 196 -3.31 0.62 15.59
C ASP A 196 -2.71 1.87 14.96
N ILE A 197 -2.25 1.75 13.68
CA ILE A 197 -1.62 2.84 12.92
C ILE A 197 -2.43 3.04 11.64
N PHE A 198 -2.97 4.25 11.47
CA PHE A 198 -3.91 4.56 10.41
C PHE A 198 -3.40 5.70 9.52
N PHE A 199 -3.23 5.43 8.23
CA PHE A 199 -2.86 6.43 7.24
C PHE A 199 -4.08 6.84 6.43
N CYS A 200 -4.44 8.13 6.51
CA CYS A 200 -5.58 8.68 5.80
C CYS A 200 -5.37 10.17 5.52
N SER A 201 -5.38 10.57 4.25
CA SER A 201 -5.35 12.00 3.92
C SER A 201 -6.68 12.69 4.25
N GLU A 202 -6.64 13.99 4.51
CA GLU A 202 -7.85 14.80 4.77
C GLU A 202 -8.87 14.65 3.64
N GLU A 203 -8.42 14.72 2.38
CA GLU A 203 -9.28 14.54 1.21
C GLU A 203 -9.97 13.17 1.20
N THR A 204 -9.21 12.11 1.45
CA THR A 204 -9.75 10.74 1.53
C THR A 204 -10.74 10.59 2.69
N ALA A 205 -10.45 11.17 3.86
CA ALA A 205 -11.34 11.12 5.01
C ALA A 205 -12.69 11.80 4.73
N ARG A 206 -12.66 12.93 4.00
CA ARG A 206 -13.90 13.63 3.58
C ARG A 206 -14.68 12.81 2.56
N LEU A 207 -14.02 12.30 1.52
CA LEU A 207 -14.66 11.57 0.43
C LEU A 207 -15.21 10.20 0.87
N THR A 208 -14.45 9.48 1.71
CA THR A 208 -14.77 8.10 2.08
C THR A 208 -15.61 8.04 3.37
N PHE A 209 -15.18 8.75 4.43
CA PHE A 209 -15.80 8.65 5.75
C PHE A 209 -16.74 9.80 6.07
N LEU A 210 -16.91 10.75 5.13
CA LEU A 210 -17.75 11.95 5.29
C LEU A 210 -17.36 12.78 6.53
N LYS A 211 -16.07 12.79 6.86
CA LYS A 211 -15.54 13.57 8.00
C LYS A 211 -15.55 15.06 7.67
N GLU A 212 -15.82 15.87 8.69
CA GLU A 212 -15.85 17.33 8.63
C GLU A 212 -14.79 17.95 9.55
N GLY A 213 -14.39 19.18 9.24
CA GLY A 213 -13.37 19.90 10.00
C GLY A 213 -12.02 19.95 9.27
N ASP A 214 -10.98 20.47 9.88
CA ASP A 214 -9.62 20.45 9.37
C ASP A 214 -8.94 19.08 9.58
N ALA A 215 -7.75 18.90 9.02
CA ALA A 215 -7.00 17.64 9.12
C ALA A 215 -6.82 17.20 10.58
N LYS A 216 -6.48 18.11 11.50
CA LYS A 216 -6.23 17.79 12.91
C LYS A 216 -7.51 17.27 13.61
N ARG A 217 -8.63 17.94 13.38
CA ARG A 217 -9.92 17.52 13.94
C ARG A 217 -10.35 16.16 13.40
N ILE A 218 -10.17 15.94 12.09
CA ILE A 218 -10.46 14.66 11.44
C ILE A 218 -9.62 13.54 12.03
N MET A 219 -8.29 13.72 12.15
CA MET A 219 -7.38 12.72 12.72
C MET A 219 -7.78 12.34 14.15
N LYS A 220 -8.04 13.34 15.00
CA LYS A 220 -8.49 13.12 16.39
C LYS A 220 -9.82 12.39 16.45
N SER A 221 -10.76 12.64 15.53
CA SER A 221 -12.05 11.96 15.51
C SER A 221 -11.92 10.44 15.29
N PHE A 222 -10.96 9.98 14.49
CA PHE A 222 -10.72 8.55 14.29
C PHE A 222 -10.27 7.86 15.58
N THR A 223 -9.43 8.50 16.39
CA THR A 223 -8.96 7.92 17.66
C THR A 223 -10.00 7.99 18.77
N GLN A 224 -11.03 8.82 18.63
CA GLN A 224 -12.18 8.87 19.54
C GLN A 224 -13.23 7.80 19.23
N GLU A 225 -13.32 7.39 17.96
CA GLU A 225 -14.30 6.41 17.48
C GLU A 225 -13.74 4.97 17.49
N TYR A 226 -12.42 4.83 17.31
CA TYR A 226 -11.74 3.53 17.17
C TYR A 226 -10.47 3.48 18.04
N PRO A 227 -9.98 2.28 18.41
CA PRO A 227 -8.80 2.11 19.28
C PRO A 227 -7.47 2.40 18.55
N ILE A 228 -7.48 3.36 17.64
CA ILE A 228 -6.31 3.76 16.85
C ILE A 228 -5.35 4.57 17.72
N SER A 229 -4.10 4.15 17.78
CA SER A 229 -3.06 4.82 18.58
C SER A 229 -2.38 5.96 17.83
N VAL A 230 -2.22 5.81 16.49
CA VAL A 230 -1.55 6.79 15.64
C VAL A 230 -2.34 7.00 14.35
N VAL A 231 -2.60 8.27 14.02
CA VAL A 231 -3.15 8.65 12.72
C VAL A 231 -2.11 9.51 11.99
N ALA A 232 -1.81 9.17 10.75
CA ALA A 232 -0.89 9.92 9.91
C ALA A 232 -1.58 10.41 8.63
N SER A 233 -1.31 11.65 8.24
CA SER A 233 -1.92 12.28 7.08
C SER A 233 -0.87 13.05 6.28
N THR A 234 -0.89 12.87 4.96
CA THR A 234 -0.05 13.63 4.04
C THR A 234 -0.85 14.74 3.37
N GLN A 235 -0.17 15.85 3.09
CA GLN A 235 -0.71 16.97 2.32
C GLN A 235 0.17 17.18 1.10
N ARG A 236 -0.44 17.20 -0.08
CA ARG A 236 0.28 17.41 -1.33
C ARG A 236 -0.39 18.49 -2.17
N ILE A 237 0.39 19.51 -2.56
CA ILE A 237 -0.03 20.52 -3.52
C ILE A 237 0.71 20.26 -4.83
N VAL A 238 -0.04 20.08 -5.90
CA VAL A 238 0.50 19.85 -7.25
C VAL A 238 0.52 21.18 -8.00
N HIS A 239 1.72 21.75 -8.20
CA HIS A 239 1.90 22.99 -8.98
C HIS A 239 2.01 22.69 -10.47
N SER A 240 2.67 21.57 -10.82
CA SER A 240 2.80 21.04 -12.17
C SER A 240 3.13 19.55 -12.09
N PRO A 241 3.13 18.79 -13.19
CA PRO A 241 3.55 17.37 -13.18
C PRO A 241 4.95 17.13 -12.58
N LYS A 242 5.82 18.14 -12.63
CA LYS A 242 7.21 18.07 -12.14
C LYS A 242 7.48 18.95 -10.91
N LYS A 243 6.47 19.62 -10.33
CA LYS A 243 6.68 20.54 -9.20
C LYS A 243 5.59 20.41 -8.15
N HIS A 244 5.96 19.91 -6.97
CA HIS A 244 5.03 19.68 -5.88
C HIS A 244 5.48 20.36 -4.58
N THR A 245 4.54 20.53 -3.65
CA THR A 245 4.79 20.76 -2.23
C THR A 245 4.25 19.55 -1.48
N PHE A 246 4.99 19.05 -0.49
CA PHE A 246 4.62 17.90 0.32
C PHE A 246 4.83 18.21 1.80
N GLY A 247 3.83 17.95 2.61
CA GLY A 247 3.85 18.03 4.06
C GLY A 247 3.14 16.85 4.68
N SER A 248 3.31 16.68 5.98
CA SER A 248 2.66 15.62 6.75
C SER A 248 2.35 16.06 8.16
N VAL A 249 1.40 15.39 8.77
CA VAL A 249 1.05 15.52 10.18
C VAL A 249 0.79 14.13 10.75
N ILE A 250 1.30 13.88 11.96
CA ILE A 250 1.06 12.66 12.73
C ILE A 250 0.37 13.06 14.03
N TYR A 251 -0.68 12.36 14.40
CA TYR A 251 -1.36 12.49 15.68
C TYR A 251 -1.14 11.25 16.54
N SER A 252 -0.65 11.45 17.76
CA SER A 252 -0.53 10.40 18.77
C SER A 252 -1.70 10.50 19.76
N ALA A 253 -2.55 9.49 19.78
CA ALA A 253 -3.68 9.44 20.73
C ALA A 253 -3.21 9.32 22.18
N LYS A 254 -2.10 8.62 22.42
CA LYS A 254 -1.52 8.42 23.76
C LYS A 254 -1.03 9.73 24.37
N GLU A 255 -0.45 10.60 23.54
CA GLU A 255 0.14 11.86 23.99
C GLU A 255 -0.78 13.05 23.79
N ASP A 256 -1.90 12.85 23.09
CA ASP A 256 -2.84 13.89 22.62
C ASP A 256 -2.09 15.05 21.92
N CYS A 257 -1.12 14.69 21.06
CA CYS A 257 -0.20 15.64 20.44
C CYS A 257 -0.10 15.44 18.94
N TYR A 258 0.10 16.54 18.20
CA TYR A 258 0.36 16.56 16.76
C TYR A 258 1.85 16.84 16.51
N TYR A 259 2.44 16.04 15.63
CA TYR A 259 3.80 16.20 15.15
C TYR A 259 3.75 16.66 13.70
N GLU A 260 4.33 17.80 13.41
CA GLU A 260 4.37 18.42 12.08
C GLU A 260 5.77 18.95 11.81
N GLU A 261 6.19 18.90 10.58
CA GLU A 261 7.38 19.55 10.09
C GLU A 261 7.02 20.56 8.99
N GLU A 262 7.92 21.53 8.76
CA GLU A 262 7.75 22.49 7.66
C GLU A 262 7.64 21.74 6.32
N PRO A 263 6.62 22.05 5.50
CA PRO A 263 6.44 21.37 4.23
C PRO A 263 7.61 21.57 3.28
N TYR A 264 8.05 20.51 2.64
CA TYR A 264 9.00 20.58 1.53
C TYR A 264 8.34 21.28 0.34
N ARG A 265 8.78 22.50 0.04
CA ARG A 265 8.19 23.35 -1.00
C ARG A 265 8.93 23.21 -2.32
N ASN A 266 8.20 23.28 -3.44
CA ASN A 266 8.78 23.32 -4.78
C ASN A 266 9.68 22.10 -5.11
N ILE A 267 9.34 20.92 -4.60
CA ILE A 267 10.05 19.68 -4.90
C ILE A 267 10.04 19.46 -6.40
N GLU A 268 11.21 19.21 -6.98
CA GLU A 268 11.34 18.74 -8.34
C GLU A 268 11.06 17.23 -8.38
N VAL A 269 9.97 16.84 -9.03
CA VAL A 269 9.49 15.46 -9.07
C VAL A 269 10.22 14.68 -10.15
N VAL A 270 11.03 13.72 -9.76
CA VAL A 270 11.68 12.75 -10.67
C VAL A 270 10.73 11.61 -11.01
N ASP A 271 10.22 10.90 -10.01
CA ASP A 271 9.12 9.94 -10.11
C ASP A 271 8.20 10.13 -8.90
N ARG A 272 6.88 10.18 -9.15
CA ARG A 272 5.90 10.37 -8.08
C ARG A 272 5.29 9.06 -7.58
N ILE A 273 5.55 7.95 -8.30
CA ILE A 273 4.99 6.64 -7.93
C ILE A 273 5.62 6.18 -6.63
N GLY A 274 4.80 5.71 -5.70
CA GLY A 274 5.25 5.22 -4.40
C GLY A 274 5.61 6.31 -3.38
N SER A 275 5.39 7.61 -3.67
CA SER A 275 5.71 8.67 -2.70
C SER A 275 4.87 8.60 -1.41
N GLY A 276 3.61 8.16 -1.50
CA GLY A 276 2.78 7.86 -0.34
C GLY A 276 3.30 6.64 0.42
N ASP A 277 3.62 5.58 -0.31
CA ASP A 277 4.14 4.34 0.27
C ASP A 277 5.50 4.58 0.97
N ALA A 278 6.35 5.43 0.40
CA ALA A 278 7.61 5.86 1.02
C ALA A 278 7.38 6.60 2.35
N TYR A 279 6.36 7.46 2.43
CA TYR A 279 5.96 8.11 3.68
C TYR A 279 5.46 7.09 4.72
N VAL A 280 4.63 6.13 4.30
CA VAL A 280 4.14 5.07 5.18
C VAL A 280 5.28 4.21 5.73
N SER A 281 6.36 4.04 4.98
CA SER A 281 7.54 3.26 5.39
C SER A 281 8.42 3.94 6.44
N GLY A 282 8.45 5.27 6.49
CA GLY A 282 9.24 6.06 7.45
C GLY A 282 8.58 6.25 8.78
#